data_e0b889c555d90eff224957a5267051e8
#
_entry.id   e0b889c555d90eff224957a5267051e8
#
_cell.length_a   1.000
_cell.length_b   1.000
_cell.length_c   1.000
_cell.angle_alpha   90.00
_cell.angle_beta   90.00
_cell.angle_gamma   90.00
#
_symmetry.space_group_name_H-M   'P 1'
#
loop_
_entity.id
_entity.type
_entity.pdbx_description
1 polymer ?
#
loop_
_entity_poly.entity_id
_entity_poly.type
_entity_poly.pdbx_seq_one_letter_code
_entity_poly.pdbx_strand_id
1 'polypeptide(L)'
;MVVGQYLTQNATDAYELFEMLHEIKIQMGINPQIVVADNGYMNDNVIKYAYENNIRLLIPDRAESSKSKPKNKEKPFTKPNFTYEWKTDSFICPIGEQLLYKNDRKLNGDWMRVYSTNKCKTCSVKNQCTKSRVKEIFEPVDDLRWKMKVDIQSPEGKIYYKKRANLNEAHFGLLRNARNFQKLNRTGMKNAEKELTICSIAHNIQKIHEKLNATLI
;
A
#
# COMPACT_ATOMS: atom_id res chain seq x y z
N MET A 1 14.11 -10.27 -8.88
CA MET A 1 13.70 -11.30 -9.86
C MET A 1 12.20 -11.29 -10.01
N VAL A 2 11.67 -11.53 -11.20
CA VAL A 2 10.24 -11.73 -11.48
C VAL A 2 9.93 -13.21 -11.26
N VAL A 3 9.00 -13.53 -10.38
CA VAL A 3 8.61 -14.92 -10.05
C VAL A 3 7.21 -15.29 -10.52
N GLY A 4 6.41 -14.30 -10.91
CA GLY A 4 5.08 -14.48 -11.47
C GLY A 4 4.67 -13.26 -12.27
N GLN A 5 3.89 -13.46 -13.31
CA GLN A 5 3.34 -12.40 -14.15
C GLN A 5 2.18 -12.93 -14.98
N TYR A 6 1.25 -12.09 -15.29
CA TYR A 6 0.19 -12.33 -16.27
C TYR A 6 -0.33 -11.00 -16.81
N LEU A 7 -1.07 -11.07 -17.88
CA LEU A 7 -1.75 -9.92 -18.45
C LEU A 7 -3.24 -9.97 -18.12
N THR A 8 -3.79 -8.82 -17.79
CA THR A 8 -5.22 -8.66 -17.55
C THR A 8 -5.81 -7.56 -18.43
N GLN A 9 -7.10 -7.64 -18.71
CA GLN A 9 -7.90 -6.59 -19.36
C GLN A 9 -8.85 -5.92 -18.36
N ASN A 10 -8.74 -6.25 -17.09
CA ASN A 10 -9.57 -5.65 -16.05
C ASN A 10 -9.26 -4.16 -15.93
N ALA A 11 -10.30 -3.35 -15.76
CA ALA A 11 -10.18 -1.91 -15.63
C ALA A 11 -9.60 -1.45 -14.28
N THR A 12 -9.50 -2.36 -13.30
CA THR A 12 -8.98 -2.08 -11.96
C THR A 12 -8.03 -3.17 -11.49
N ASP A 13 -7.02 -2.78 -10.73
CA ASP A 13 -6.03 -3.71 -10.15
C ASP A 13 -6.52 -4.39 -8.86
N ALA A 14 -7.74 -4.07 -8.40
CA ALA A 14 -8.23 -4.45 -7.08
C ALA A 14 -8.24 -5.97 -6.80
N TYR A 15 -8.44 -6.78 -7.81
CA TYR A 15 -8.50 -8.25 -7.68
C TYR A 15 -7.21 -8.96 -8.10
N GLU A 16 -6.32 -8.26 -8.82
CA GLU A 16 -5.15 -8.85 -9.46
C GLU A 16 -4.11 -9.38 -8.45
N LEU A 17 -3.99 -8.74 -7.29
CA LEU A 17 -3.06 -9.21 -6.27
C LEU A 17 -3.49 -10.54 -5.65
N PHE A 18 -4.80 -10.76 -5.49
CA PHE A 18 -5.30 -12.03 -4.98
C PHE A 18 -4.98 -13.18 -5.94
N GLU A 19 -5.25 -12.99 -7.22
CA GLU A 19 -4.96 -13.98 -8.27
C GLU A 19 -3.44 -14.24 -8.37
N MET A 20 -2.62 -13.19 -8.31
CA MET A 20 -1.17 -13.32 -8.34
C MET A 20 -0.63 -14.12 -7.14
N LEU A 21 -1.14 -13.91 -5.94
CA LEU A 21 -0.73 -14.66 -4.76
C LEU A 21 -1.12 -16.14 -4.87
N HIS A 22 -2.28 -16.41 -5.43
CA HIS A 22 -2.75 -17.78 -5.67
C HIS A 22 -1.88 -18.50 -6.70
N GLU A 23 -1.54 -17.83 -7.82
CA GLU A 23 -0.63 -18.34 -8.83
C GLU A 23 0.77 -18.62 -8.29
N ILE A 24 1.33 -17.70 -7.49
CA ILE A 24 2.65 -17.90 -6.85
C ILE A 24 2.62 -19.15 -5.97
N LYS A 25 1.57 -19.35 -5.18
CA LYS A 25 1.42 -20.53 -4.35
C LYS A 25 1.36 -21.83 -5.17
N ILE A 26 0.62 -21.83 -6.29
CA ILE A 26 0.53 -23.00 -7.18
C ILE A 26 1.89 -23.29 -7.81
N GLN A 27 2.57 -22.29 -8.35
CA GLN A 27 3.80 -22.47 -9.09
C GLN A 27 5.01 -22.78 -8.21
N MET A 28 5.10 -22.15 -7.04
CA MET A 28 6.26 -22.26 -6.14
C MET A 28 6.03 -23.20 -4.95
N GLY A 29 4.79 -23.64 -4.68
CA GLY A 29 4.44 -24.47 -3.54
C GLY A 29 4.50 -23.76 -2.18
N ILE A 30 4.85 -22.47 -2.14
CA ILE A 30 5.01 -21.67 -0.92
C ILE A 30 4.30 -20.33 -1.04
N ASN A 31 3.89 -19.78 0.09
CA ASN A 31 3.42 -18.39 0.17
C ASN A 31 4.60 -17.43 0.42
N PRO A 32 4.57 -16.21 -0.14
CA PRO A 32 5.53 -15.18 0.23
C PRO A 32 5.32 -14.79 1.72
N GLN A 33 6.40 -14.56 2.44
CA GLN A 33 6.32 -14.12 3.84
C GLN A 33 5.81 -12.68 3.97
N ILE A 34 6.23 -11.80 3.06
CA ILE A 34 5.88 -10.39 3.07
C ILE A 34 5.48 -9.97 1.65
N VAL A 35 4.35 -9.29 1.56
CA VAL A 35 3.85 -8.72 0.30
C VAL A 35 3.67 -7.22 0.46
N VAL A 36 4.23 -6.47 -0.45
CA VAL A 36 4.14 -5.01 -0.49
C VAL A 36 3.50 -4.59 -1.80
N ALA A 37 2.38 -3.90 -1.73
CA ALA A 37 1.67 -3.43 -2.91
C ALA A 37 1.21 -1.97 -2.73
N ASP A 38 0.72 -1.35 -3.81
CA ASP A 38 0.13 -0.02 -3.69
C ASP A 38 -1.37 -0.09 -3.31
N ASN A 39 -1.95 1.08 -3.11
CA ASN A 39 -3.33 1.19 -2.67
C ASN A 39 -4.35 0.66 -3.71
N GLY A 40 -4.00 0.57 -4.99
CA GLY A 40 -4.86 0.05 -6.05
C GLY A 40 -5.27 -1.41 -5.82
N TYR A 41 -4.41 -2.16 -5.14
CA TYR A 41 -4.63 -3.58 -4.83
C TYR A 41 -5.37 -3.83 -3.51
N MET A 42 -5.79 -2.77 -2.80
CA MET A 42 -6.49 -2.89 -1.52
C MET A 42 -7.88 -3.46 -1.69
N ASN A 43 -8.11 -4.67 -1.17
CA ASN A 43 -9.41 -5.31 -1.18
C ASN A 43 -9.53 -6.34 -0.03
N ASP A 44 -10.76 -6.63 0.42
CA ASP A 44 -11.00 -7.48 1.58
C ASP A 44 -10.59 -8.93 1.35
N ASN A 45 -10.72 -9.44 0.11
CA ASN A 45 -10.32 -10.81 -0.22
C ASN A 45 -8.79 -10.97 -0.08
N VAL A 46 -8.01 -9.99 -0.54
CA VAL A 46 -6.55 -9.99 -0.40
C VAL A 46 -6.14 -9.96 1.08
N ILE A 47 -6.79 -9.11 1.87
CA ILE A 47 -6.49 -8.99 3.31
C ILE A 47 -6.81 -10.29 4.03
N LYS A 48 -7.99 -10.87 3.76
CA LYS A 48 -8.41 -12.14 4.34
C LYS A 48 -7.49 -13.28 3.95
N TYR A 49 -7.18 -13.41 2.64
CA TYR A 49 -6.26 -14.44 2.14
C TYR A 49 -4.88 -14.32 2.76
N ALA A 50 -4.33 -13.11 2.84
CA ALA A 50 -3.03 -12.87 3.46
C ALA A 50 -3.01 -13.29 4.93
N TYR A 51 -4.05 -12.94 5.68
CA TYR A 51 -4.19 -13.33 7.09
C TYR A 51 -4.29 -14.84 7.26
N GLU A 52 -5.14 -15.53 6.50
CA GLU A 52 -5.35 -16.98 6.54
C GLU A 52 -4.09 -17.78 6.15
N ASN A 53 -3.23 -17.20 5.32
CA ASN A 53 -1.99 -17.82 4.85
C ASN A 53 -0.71 -17.31 5.55
N ASN A 54 -0.85 -16.56 6.65
CA ASN A 54 0.26 -15.96 7.40
C ASN A 54 1.19 -15.08 6.56
N ILE A 55 0.63 -14.36 5.58
CA ILE A 55 1.34 -13.41 4.74
C ILE A 55 1.28 -12.04 5.39
N ARG A 56 2.42 -11.43 5.66
CA ARG A 56 2.51 -10.05 6.11
C ARG A 56 2.22 -9.11 4.94
N LEU A 57 1.04 -8.48 4.93
CA LEU A 57 0.58 -7.63 3.85
C LEU A 57 0.79 -6.15 4.20
N LEU A 58 1.49 -5.41 3.35
CA LEU A 58 1.79 -3.99 3.53
C LEU A 58 1.23 -3.18 2.35
N ILE A 59 -0.02 -2.74 2.47
CA ILE A 59 -0.71 -1.88 1.50
C ILE A 59 -1.11 -0.58 2.22
N PRO A 60 -0.77 0.62 1.70
CA PRO A 60 -1.13 1.86 2.35
C PRO A 60 -2.62 2.15 2.25
N ASP A 61 -3.19 2.78 3.26
CA ASP A 61 -4.55 3.32 3.22
C ASP A 61 -4.68 4.44 2.15
N ARG A 62 -5.89 4.64 1.64
CA ARG A 62 -6.23 5.77 0.75
C ARG A 62 -5.87 7.12 1.34
N ALA A 63 -6.04 7.29 2.64
CA ALA A 63 -5.68 8.53 3.33
C ALA A 63 -4.18 8.79 3.24
N GLU A 64 -3.35 7.77 3.43
CA GLU A 64 -1.89 7.88 3.33
C GLU A 64 -1.43 8.20 1.92
N SER A 65 -1.93 7.49 0.91
CA SER A 65 -1.62 7.74 -0.50
C SER A 65 -2.18 9.07 -1.02
N SER A 66 -3.13 9.68 -0.31
CA SER A 66 -3.73 10.98 -0.68
C SER A 66 -2.95 12.20 -0.17
N LYS A 67 -2.00 12.04 0.76
CA LYS A 67 -1.23 13.16 1.34
C LYS A 67 -0.52 14.03 0.30
N SER A 68 -0.01 13.41 -0.74
CA SER A 68 0.73 14.09 -1.82
C SER A 68 -0.16 14.80 -2.84
N LYS A 69 -1.48 14.57 -2.85
CA LYS A 69 -2.39 15.19 -3.83
C LYS A 69 -2.51 16.70 -3.61
N PRO A 70 -2.42 17.54 -4.66
CA PRO A 70 -2.49 19.00 -4.55
C PRO A 70 -3.70 19.50 -3.75
N LYS A 71 -4.88 18.93 -4.02
CA LYS A 71 -6.14 19.27 -3.32
C LYS A 71 -6.08 19.15 -1.79
N ASN A 72 -5.27 18.24 -1.25
CA ASN A 72 -5.12 18.05 0.19
C ASN A 72 -4.03 18.95 0.79
N LYS A 73 -3.09 19.43 -0.04
CA LYS A 73 -2.10 20.43 0.37
C LYS A 73 -2.75 21.80 0.64
N GLU A 74 -3.79 22.14 -0.11
CA GLU A 74 -4.56 23.40 0.07
C GLU A 74 -5.47 23.41 1.30
N LYS A 75 -5.79 22.21 1.83
CA LYS A 75 -6.68 22.04 2.99
C LYS A 75 -5.93 21.36 4.15
N PRO A 76 -5.22 22.13 4.98
CA PRO A 76 -4.29 21.58 5.97
C PRO A 76 -4.94 20.67 7.01
N PHE A 77 -6.24 20.85 7.30
CA PHE A 77 -6.94 20.09 8.35
C PHE A 77 -7.84 18.97 7.82
N THR A 78 -7.52 18.41 6.64
CA THR A 78 -8.14 17.17 6.13
C THR A 78 -7.48 15.93 6.75
N LYS A 79 -8.23 14.82 6.84
CA LYS A 79 -7.76 13.56 7.46
C LYS A 79 -6.37 13.10 6.96
N PRO A 80 -6.00 13.18 5.67
CA PRO A 80 -4.68 12.78 5.21
C PRO A 80 -3.50 13.54 5.85
N ASN A 81 -3.74 14.76 6.34
CA ASN A 81 -2.72 15.60 6.95
C ASN A 81 -2.53 15.33 8.45
N PHE A 82 -3.36 14.47 9.05
CA PHE A 82 -3.18 13.97 10.40
C PHE A 82 -2.25 12.76 10.36
N THR A 83 -1.17 12.80 11.13
CA THR A 83 -0.18 11.72 11.18
C THR A 83 -0.58 10.70 12.23
N TYR A 84 -0.71 9.43 11.85
CA TYR A 84 -0.94 8.37 12.82
C TYR A 84 0.37 8.01 13.54
N GLU A 85 0.33 7.97 14.87
CA GLU A 85 1.43 7.55 15.73
C GLU A 85 1.12 6.14 16.28
N TRP A 86 1.78 5.14 15.71
CA TRP A 86 1.50 3.74 15.98
C TRP A 86 1.83 3.30 17.41
N LYS A 87 2.81 3.94 18.07
CA LYS A 87 3.23 3.58 19.44
C LYS A 87 2.18 3.92 20.47
N THR A 88 1.45 4.99 20.26
CA THR A 88 0.48 5.53 21.21
C THR A 88 -0.96 5.36 20.73
N ASP A 89 -1.17 4.67 19.59
CA ASP A 89 -2.50 4.54 18.96
C ASP A 89 -3.26 5.87 18.92
N SER A 90 -2.66 6.87 18.26
CA SER A 90 -3.20 8.23 18.26
C SER A 90 -2.92 8.94 16.94
N PHE A 91 -3.58 10.05 16.71
CA PHE A 91 -3.29 10.92 15.57
C PHE A 91 -2.67 12.23 16.05
N ILE A 92 -1.64 12.70 15.36
CA ILE A 92 -1.07 14.05 15.56
C ILE A 92 -1.68 14.95 14.51
N CYS A 93 -2.32 16.05 14.94
CA CYS A 93 -2.89 17.04 14.03
C CYS A 93 -1.80 17.94 13.42
N PRO A 94 -2.08 18.69 12.33
CA PRO A 94 -1.10 19.54 11.66
C PRO A 94 -0.45 20.63 12.54
N ILE A 95 -1.04 20.97 13.68
CA ILE A 95 -0.47 21.91 14.66
C ILE A 95 0.18 21.22 15.87
N GLY A 96 0.37 19.88 15.80
CA GLY A 96 1.12 19.13 16.81
C GLY A 96 0.29 18.56 17.98
N GLU A 97 -1.03 18.79 18.04
CA GLU A 97 -1.85 18.24 19.11
C GLU A 97 -2.20 16.76 18.88
N GLN A 98 -2.15 15.97 19.94
CA GLN A 98 -2.45 14.55 19.93
C GLN A 98 -3.94 14.28 20.12
N LEU A 99 -4.53 13.51 19.21
CA LEU A 99 -5.89 12.98 19.27
C LEU A 99 -5.82 11.53 19.72
N LEU A 100 -6.22 11.23 20.93
CA LEU A 100 -6.23 9.88 21.49
C LEU A 100 -7.47 9.11 21.05
N TYR A 101 -7.38 7.78 21.03
CA TYR A 101 -8.54 6.90 20.91
C TYR A 101 -9.52 7.21 22.04
N LYS A 102 -10.78 7.33 21.72
CA LYS A 102 -11.85 7.65 22.67
C LYS A 102 -12.84 6.53 22.87
N ASN A 103 -13.43 6.05 21.79
CA ASN A 103 -14.42 4.96 21.78
C ASN A 103 -14.69 4.50 20.35
N ASP A 104 -15.40 3.39 20.23
CA ASP A 104 -16.01 2.99 18.97
C ASP A 104 -17.41 3.58 18.83
N ARG A 105 -17.78 3.96 17.59
CA ARG A 105 -19.10 4.54 17.28
C ARG A 105 -19.59 3.98 15.96
N LYS A 106 -20.87 3.63 15.90
CA LYS A 106 -21.52 3.21 14.65
C LYS A 106 -21.86 4.43 13.79
N LEU A 107 -21.34 4.46 12.55
CA LEU A 107 -21.56 5.51 11.56
C LEU A 107 -21.97 4.88 10.24
N ASN A 108 -23.14 5.24 9.69
CA ASN A 108 -23.67 4.75 8.43
C ASN A 108 -23.70 3.19 8.32
N GLY A 109 -23.90 2.52 9.46
CA GLY A 109 -23.92 1.05 9.50
C GLY A 109 -22.61 0.41 9.94
N ASP A 110 -21.47 1.08 9.82
CA ASP A 110 -20.15 0.56 10.12
C ASP A 110 -19.66 1.01 11.51
N TRP A 111 -18.92 0.13 12.19
CA TRP A 111 -18.23 0.48 13.42
C TRP A 111 -16.93 1.22 13.12
N MET A 112 -16.76 2.39 13.77
CA MET A 112 -15.61 3.27 13.56
C MET A 112 -14.93 3.58 14.89
N ARG A 113 -13.61 3.45 14.94
CA ARG A 113 -12.78 3.98 16.02
C ARG A 113 -12.74 5.50 15.92
N VAL A 114 -12.96 6.16 17.04
CA VAL A 114 -12.99 7.64 17.12
C VAL A 114 -11.77 8.12 17.88
N TYR A 115 -11.03 9.04 17.27
CA TYR A 115 -9.90 9.73 17.88
C TYR A 115 -10.20 11.21 18.01
N SER A 116 -10.00 11.78 19.20
CA SER A 116 -10.23 13.20 19.44
C SER A 116 -9.42 13.73 20.63
N THR A 117 -9.41 15.07 20.79
CA THR A 117 -8.80 15.75 21.94
C THR A 117 -9.64 16.91 22.40
N ASN A 118 -9.70 17.13 23.71
CA ASN A 118 -10.40 18.30 24.30
C ASN A 118 -9.68 19.61 24.01
N LYS A 119 -8.42 19.61 23.69
CA LYS A 119 -7.63 20.79 23.34
C LYS A 119 -8.15 21.54 22.11
N CYS A 120 -8.92 20.85 21.23
CA CYS A 120 -9.61 21.50 20.12
C CYS A 120 -10.58 22.62 20.55
N LYS A 121 -11.09 22.61 21.78
CA LYS A 121 -12.05 23.63 22.28
C LYS A 121 -11.43 25.02 22.34
N THR A 122 -10.14 25.12 22.68
CA THR A 122 -9.38 26.37 22.85
C THR A 122 -8.34 26.57 21.72
N CYS A 123 -8.42 25.79 20.67
CA CYS A 123 -7.46 25.83 19.56
C CYS A 123 -7.62 27.11 18.72
N SER A 124 -6.52 27.81 18.45
CA SER A 124 -6.51 29.07 17.66
C SER A 124 -6.97 28.90 16.23
N VAL A 125 -6.75 27.73 15.63
CA VAL A 125 -7.14 27.41 14.24
C VAL A 125 -8.43 26.57 14.15
N LYS A 126 -9.20 26.49 15.24
CA LYS A 126 -10.43 25.68 15.31
C LYS A 126 -11.38 25.95 14.14
N ASN A 127 -11.65 27.24 13.85
CA ASN A 127 -12.61 27.66 12.82
C ASN A 127 -12.18 27.21 11.39
N GLN A 128 -10.88 27.02 11.14
CA GLN A 128 -10.34 26.52 9.89
C GLN A 128 -10.35 24.99 9.83
N CYS A 129 -10.32 24.34 11.02
CA CYS A 129 -10.19 22.88 11.14
C CYS A 129 -11.54 22.17 11.19
N THR A 130 -12.46 22.64 12.05
CA THR A 130 -13.75 21.97 12.26
C THR A 130 -14.84 22.93 12.75
N LYS A 131 -16.07 22.70 12.25
CA LYS A 131 -17.27 23.38 12.75
C LYS A 131 -17.83 22.74 14.04
N SER A 132 -17.40 21.49 14.33
CA SER A 132 -17.82 20.74 15.50
C SER A 132 -17.11 21.22 16.78
N ARG A 133 -17.60 20.78 17.94
CA ARG A 133 -17.00 21.12 19.25
C ARG A 133 -15.53 20.74 19.33
N VAL A 134 -15.17 19.54 18.76
CA VAL A 134 -13.80 19.01 18.64
C VAL A 134 -13.63 18.36 17.27
N LYS A 135 -12.39 18.27 16.78
CA LYS A 135 -12.08 17.47 15.61
C LYS A 135 -12.11 15.99 15.99
N GLU A 136 -12.81 15.20 15.20
CA GLU A 136 -12.79 13.74 15.30
C GLU A 136 -12.20 13.15 14.03
N ILE A 137 -11.36 12.13 14.20
CA ILE A 137 -10.85 11.28 13.12
C ILE A 137 -11.48 9.90 13.28
N PHE A 138 -11.97 9.35 12.20
CA PHE A 138 -12.66 8.05 12.17
C PHE A 138 -11.84 7.04 11.39
N GLU A 139 -11.67 5.84 11.95
CA GLU A 139 -11.06 4.68 11.30
C GLU A 139 -11.98 3.47 11.43
N PRO A 140 -12.16 2.65 10.39
CA PRO A 140 -12.97 1.44 10.50
C PRO A 140 -12.46 0.51 11.60
N VAL A 141 -13.39 -0.08 12.36
CA VAL A 141 -13.10 -1.17 13.29
C VAL A 141 -13.04 -2.48 12.50
N ASP A 142 -12.02 -2.61 11.67
CA ASP A 142 -11.70 -3.83 10.97
C ASP A 142 -10.31 -4.27 11.46
N ASP A 143 -10.29 -5.30 12.28
CA ASP A 143 -9.05 -5.75 12.93
C ASP A 143 -7.94 -6.07 11.93
N LEU A 144 -8.25 -6.64 10.78
CA LEU A 144 -7.25 -7.00 9.77
C LEU A 144 -6.72 -5.77 9.05
N ARG A 145 -7.59 -4.86 8.62
CA ARG A 145 -7.18 -3.58 8.02
C ARG A 145 -6.41 -2.72 9.00
N TRP A 146 -6.89 -2.69 10.25
CA TRP A 146 -6.21 -1.95 11.31
C TRP A 146 -4.82 -2.50 11.60
N LYS A 147 -4.67 -3.83 11.75
CA LYS A 147 -3.38 -4.50 11.94
C LYS A 147 -2.41 -4.16 10.81
N MET A 148 -2.86 -4.24 9.56
CA MET A 148 -2.06 -3.89 8.39
C MET A 148 -1.65 -2.41 8.41
N LYS A 149 -2.56 -1.50 8.81
CA LYS A 149 -2.29 -0.07 8.92
C LYS A 149 -1.26 0.26 10.00
N VAL A 150 -1.37 -0.38 11.16
CA VAL A 150 -0.39 -0.26 12.24
C VAL A 150 0.96 -0.80 11.79
N ASP A 151 0.96 -1.95 11.12
CA ASP A 151 2.19 -2.60 10.67
C ASP A 151 2.95 -1.77 9.62
N ILE A 152 2.28 -1.21 8.62
CA ILE A 152 2.94 -0.36 7.61
C ILE A 152 3.54 0.92 8.21
N GLN A 153 3.00 1.42 9.34
CA GLN A 153 3.51 2.58 10.05
C GLN A 153 4.65 2.24 11.02
N SER A 154 4.85 0.95 11.34
CA SER A 154 5.96 0.51 12.17
C SER A 154 7.32 0.83 11.52
N PRO A 155 8.43 0.92 12.27
CA PRO A 155 9.75 1.14 11.70
C PRO A 155 10.12 0.11 10.63
N GLU A 156 9.84 -1.15 10.91
CA GLU A 156 10.11 -2.25 9.99
C GLU A 156 9.20 -2.21 8.75
N GLY A 157 7.89 -1.99 8.93
CA GLY A 157 6.93 -1.84 7.83
C GLY A 157 7.31 -0.71 6.87
N LYS A 158 7.75 0.44 7.40
CA LYS A 158 8.27 1.56 6.61
C LYS A 158 9.50 1.19 5.79
N ILE A 159 10.43 0.39 6.35
CA ILE A 159 11.61 -0.09 5.64
C ILE A 159 11.19 -0.99 4.46
N TYR A 160 10.32 -1.97 4.68
CA TYR A 160 9.83 -2.83 3.62
C TYR A 160 9.03 -2.06 2.56
N TYR A 161 8.14 -1.17 2.99
CA TYR A 161 7.34 -0.39 2.04
C TYR A 161 8.20 0.53 1.16
N LYS A 162 9.25 1.13 1.71
CA LYS A 162 10.20 1.95 0.94
C LYS A 162 10.94 1.15 -0.14
N LYS A 163 11.24 -0.14 0.11
CA LYS A 163 11.88 -1.01 -0.87
C LYS A 163 11.02 -1.24 -2.13
N ARG A 164 9.68 -1.10 -2.03
CA ARG A 164 8.75 -1.26 -3.16
C ARG A 164 9.10 -0.36 -4.35
N ALA A 165 9.32 0.92 -4.09
CA ALA A 165 9.66 1.89 -5.15
C ALA A 165 10.90 1.44 -5.92
N ASN A 166 11.96 1.07 -5.20
CA ASN A 166 13.22 0.65 -5.81
C ASN A 166 13.09 -0.66 -6.61
N LEU A 167 12.21 -1.58 -6.20
CA LEU A 167 12.06 -2.88 -6.88
C LEU A 167 11.17 -2.78 -8.12
N ASN A 168 10.02 -2.10 -8.02
CA ASN A 168 9.05 -2.04 -9.12
C ASN A 168 9.45 -1.01 -10.18
N GLU A 169 9.85 0.19 -9.76
CA GLU A 169 10.26 1.23 -10.69
C GLU A 169 11.54 0.87 -11.45
N ALA A 170 12.50 0.23 -10.78
CA ALA A 170 13.72 -0.25 -11.43
C ALA A 170 13.44 -1.33 -12.48
N HIS A 171 12.50 -2.26 -12.24
CA HIS A 171 12.15 -3.28 -13.22
C HIS A 171 11.48 -2.68 -14.46
N PHE A 172 10.43 -1.88 -14.27
CA PHE A 172 9.73 -1.22 -15.39
C PHE A 172 10.59 -0.17 -16.10
N GLY A 173 11.42 0.56 -15.36
CA GLY A 173 12.38 1.50 -15.91
C GLY A 173 13.42 0.81 -16.78
N LEU A 174 13.94 -0.34 -16.37
CA LEU A 174 14.88 -1.13 -17.17
C LEU A 174 14.22 -1.67 -18.44
N LEU A 175 13.00 -2.20 -18.36
CA LEU A 175 12.27 -2.66 -19.54
C LEU A 175 12.03 -1.52 -20.53
N ARG A 176 11.56 -0.37 -20.08
CA ARG A 176 11.23 0.77 -20.95
C ARG A 176 12.47 1.45 -21.53
N ASN A 177 13.46 1.75 -20.69
CA ASN A 177 14.59 2.61 -21.08
C ASN A 177 15.77 1.82 -21.64
N ALA A 178 16.17 0.72 -21.00
CA ALA A 178 17.34 -0.04 -21.42
C ALA A 178 17.03 -1.08 -22.50
N ARG A 179 15.77 -1.56 -22.59
CA ARG A 179 15.36 -2.58 -23.55
C ARG A 179 14.37 -2.09 -24.59
N ASN A 180 14.06 -0.82 -24.58
CA ASN A 180 13.09 -0.18 -25.49
C ASN A 180 11.72 -0.89 -25.55
N PHE A 181 11.32 -1.55 -24.46
CA PHE A 181 10.07 -2.28 -24.34
C PHE A 181 8.96 -1.34 -23.92
N GLN A 182 8.54 -0.45 -24.82
CA GLN A 182 7.52 0.58 -24.56
C GLN A 182 6.09 0.06 -24.74
N LYS A 183 5.91 -0.98 -25.54
CA LYS A 183 4.61 -1.59 -25.84
C LYS A 183 4.80 -3.07 -26.20
N LEU A 184 3.74 -3.85 -26.03
CA LEU A 184 3.65 -5.20 -26.55
C LEU A 184 3.51 -5.14 -28.08
N ASN A 185 4.33 -5.89 -28.80
CA ASN A 185 4.36 -5.88 -30.27
C ASN A 185 3.50 -6.98 -30.88
N ARG A 186 3.15 -7.99 -30.08
CA ARG A 186 2.34 -9.13 -30.53
C ARG A 186 0.85 -8.87 -30.32
N THR A 187 0.06 -9.24 -31.32
CA THR A 187 -1.40 -9.16 -31.25
C THR A 187 -1.97 -10.39 -30.56
N GLY A 188 -3.01 -10.17 -29.76
CA GLY A 188 -3.71 -11.19 -28.98
C GLY A 188 -3.04 -11.48 -27.63
N MET A 189 -3.87 -11.67 -26.59
CA MET A 189 -3.46 -11.82 -25.20
C MET A 189 -2.36 -12.88 -25.01
N LYS A 190 -2.58 -14.07 -25.56
CA LYS A 190 -1.65 -15.20 -25.44
C LYS A 190 -0.25 -14.93 -26.01
N ASN A 191 -0.17 -14.20 -27.12
CA ASN A 191 1.12 -13.87 -27.73
C ASN A 191 1.80 -12.70 -26.99
N ALA A 192 1.03 -11.73 -26.52
CA ALA A 192 1.53 -10.63 -25.70
C ALA A 192 2.08 -11.14 -24.35
N GLU A 193 1.43 -12.12 -23.74
CA GLU A 193 1.89 -12.77 -22.51
C GLU A 193 3.21 -13.53 -22.72
N LYS A 194 3.36 -14.24 -23.82
CA LYS A 194 4.65 -14.89 -24.19
C LYS A 194 5.76 -13.86 -24.36
N GLU A 195 5.48 -12.72 -25.01
CA GLU A 195 6.45 -11.64 -25.19
C GLU A 195 6.90 -11.09 -23.83
N LEU A 196 5.96 -10.82 -22.92
CA LEU A 196 6.25 -10.38 -21.56
C LEU A 196 7.09 -11.41 -20.79
N THR A 197 6.77 -12.71 -20.95
CA THR A 197 7.49 -13.81 -20.30
C THR A 197 8.95 -13.86 -20.74
N ILE A 198 9.24 -13.72 -22.03
CA ILE A 198 10.61 -13.68 -22.56
C ILE A 198 11.39 -12.50 -21.97
N CYS A 199 10.76 -11.32 -21.88
CA CYS A 199 11.38 -10.15 -21.28
C CYS A 199 11.71 -10.36 -19.80
N SER A 200 10.84 -11.02 -19.06
CA SER A 200 11.06 -11.32 -17.63
C SER A 200 12.14 -12.37 -17.41
N ILE A 201 12.23 -13.40 -18.27
CA ILE A 201 13.31 -14.38 -18.25
C ILE A 201 14.65 -13.67 -18.48
N ALA A 202 14.75 -12.82 -19.50
CA ALA A 202 15.97 -12.08 -19.80
C ALA A 202 16.37 -11.13 -18.63
N HIS A 203 15.40 -10.51 -17.97
CA HIS A 203 15.65 -9.72 -16.75
C HIS A 203 16.19 -10.59 -15.61
N ASN A 204 15.59 -11.75 -15.38
CA ASN A 204 16.02 -12.65 -14.31
C ASN A 204 17.44 -13.19 -14.53
N ILE A 205 17.78 -13.58 -15.77
CA ILE A 205 19.14 -14.00 -16.13
C ILE A 205 20.17 -12.91 -15.84
N GLN A 206 19.85 -11.65 -16.22
CA GLN A 206 20.72 -10.52 -15.92
C GLN A 206 20.92 -10.34 -14.41
N LYS A 207 19.84 -10.42 -13.61
CA LYS A 207 19.92 -10.28 -12.16
C LYS A 207 20.71 -11.39 -11.48
N ILE A 208 20.63 -12.61 -11.98
CA ILE A 208 21.44 -13.74 -11.51
C ILE A 208 22.91 -13.48 -11.81
N HIS A 209 23.23 -13.07 -13.03
CA HIS A 209 24.60 -12.75 -13.45
C HIS A 209 25.21 -11.62 -12.59
N GLU A 210 24.50 -10.52 -12.41
CA GLU A 210 24.93 -9.40 -11.55
C GLU A 210 25.24 -9.87 -10.11
N LYS A 211 24.37 -10.73 -9.55
CA LYS A 211 24.56 -11.26 -8.19
C LYS A 211 25.76 -12.20 -8.08
N LEU A 212 25.96 -13.09 -9.06
CA LEU A 212 27.12 -13.98 -9.08
C LEU A 212 28.43 -13.19 -9.14
N ASN A 213 28.51 -12.17 -10.01
CA ASN A 213 29.71 -11.34 -10.11
C ASN A 213 29.99 -10.51 -8.84
N ALA A 214 28.93 -10.04 -8.15
CA ALA A 214 29.10 -9.31 -6.88
C ALA A 214 29.56 -10.22 -5.71
N THR A 215 29.43 -11.53 -5.84
CA THR A 215 29.87 -12.50 -4.81
C THR A 215 31.31 -12.98 -5.06
N LEU A 216 31.86 -12.71 -6.24
CA LEU A 216 33.22 -13.10 -6.64
C LEU A 216 34.30 -12.00 -6.37
N ILE A 217 33.86 -10.84 -5.87
CA ILE A 217 34.69 -9.71 -5.43
C ILE A 217 34.63 -9.59 -3.90
#